data_04fd74ed017e8cee1edc5643777c618e
#
_entry.id   04fd74ed017e8cee1edc5643777c618e
#
_cell.length_a   1.000
_cell.length_b   1.000
_cell.length_c   1.000
_cell.angle_alpha   90.00
_cell.angle_beta   90.00
_cell.angle_gamma   90.00
#
_symmetry.space_group_name_H-M   'P 1'
#
loop_
_entity.id
_entity.type
_entity.pdbx_description
1 polymer ?
#
loop_
_entity_poly.entity_id
_entity_poly.type
_entity_poly.pdbx_seq_one_letter_code
_entity_poly.pdbx_strand_id
1 'polypeptide(L)'
;NTGFDFKIEWNDNIGKDWRYSISATGGYAKNTIKFWDEAPGAPEWQKSTGHPMNTSLYYEYDGVFKDWDEINDIANRPNYDGITKDADLKPDDMKFKDLDGDGKITPDDRYRSDRTNEPKWTYGITGYLQWKNFDLNILFQGAADSWTKVYWEAGDIGNYPKTVYDKHWSIDNPSDKYPRVNERSQYYWDGTAAGNNTYWMVNTNYIRLKNLEVGWSIPKAWLLQTKFISYARLYVSGVN
;
A
#
# COMPACT_ATOMS: atom_id res chain seq x y z
N ASN A 1 -7.71 20.60 -2.52
CA ASN A 1 -7.23 19.52 -3.40
C ASN A 1 -6.36 20.11 -4.49
N THR A 2 -5.31 19.38 -4.86
CA THR A 2 -4.42 19.69 -5.97
C THR A 2 -4.21 18.43 -6.77
N GLY A 3 -4.21 18.55 -8.10
CA GLY A 3 -4.02 17.39 -8.96
C GLY A 3 -3.97 17.74 -10.43
N PHE A 4 -3.70 16.75 -11.25
CA PHE A 4 -3.74 16.82 -12.69
C PHE A 4 -4.04 15.45 -13.28
N ASP A 5 -4.63 15.46 -14.48
CA ASP A 5 -4.84 14.27 -15.28
C ASP A 5 -4.13 14.41 -16.61
N PHE A 6 -3.72 13.28 -17.19
CA PHE A 6 -3.11 13.25 -18.52
C PHE A 6 -3.58 12.04 -19.31
N LYS A 7 -3.58 12.19 -20.62
CA LYS A 7 -3.70 11.10 -21.59
C LYS A 7 -2.69 11.30 -22.71
N ILE A 8 -1.96 10.25 -23.03
CA ILE A 8 -1.07 10.17 -24.18
C ILE A 8 -1.54 8.99 -25.01
N GLU A 9 -1.68 9.20 -26.32
CA GLU A 9 -2.13 8.16 -27.23
C GLU A 9 -1.32 8.20 -28.53
N TRP A 10 -0.93 7.03 -29.00
CA TRP A 10 -0.28 6.84 -30.27
C TRP A 10 -1.06 5.80 -31.08
N ASN A 11 -1.37 6.14 -32.33
CA ASN A 11 -2.06 5.26 -33.27
C ASN A 11 -1.26 5.23 -34.57
N ASP A 12 -1.06 4.04 -35.13
CA ASP A 12 -0.37 3.91 -36.41
C ASP A 12 -0.77 2.61 -37.13
N ASN A 13 -0.34 2.50 -38.39
CA ASN A 13 -0.55 1.32 -39.23
C ASN A 13 0.80 0.84 -39.76
N ILE A 14 1.01 -0.47 -39.80
CA ILE A 14 2.18 -1.10 -40.40
C ILE A 14 1.71 -1.86 -41.64
N GLY A 15 1.99 -1.28 -42.80
CA GLY A 15 1.50 -1.79 -44.07
C GLY A 15 -0.01 -1.71 -44.19
N LYS A 16 -0.63 -2.72 -44.82
CA LYS A 16 -2.09 -2.76 -45.06
C LYS A 16 -2.84 -3.61 -44.04
N ASP A 17 -2.13 -4.46 -43.32
CA ASP A 17 -2.73 -5.53 -42.55
C ASP A 17 -2.69 -5.28 -41.04
N TRP A 18 -1.83 -4.38 -40.55
CA TRP A 18 -1.65 -4.11 -39.13
C TRP A 18 -2.10 -2.71 -38.76
N ARG A 19 -2.85 -2.64 -37.70
CA ARG A 19 -3.22 -1.39 -37.04
C ARG A 19 -2.98 -1.56 -35.55
N TYR A 20 -2.38 -0.56 -34.91
CA TYR A 20 -2.19 -0.59 -33.47
C TYR A 20 -2.44 0.77 -32.81
N SER A 21 -2.78 0.71 -31.56
CA SER A 21 -2.92 1.88 -30.70
C SER A 21 -2.36 1.55 -29.32
N ILE A 22 -1.62 2.48 -28.76
CA ILE A 22 -1.17 2.44 -27.37
C ILE A 22 -1.60 3.73 -26.72
N SER A 23 -2.27 3.66 -25.58
CA SER A 23 -2.59 4.84 -24.80
C SER A 23 -2.22 4.65 -23.33
N ALA A 24 -1.72 5.71 -22.73
CA ALA A 24 -1.46 5.81 -21.29
C ALA A 24 -2.32 6.95 -20.74
N THR A 25 -3.04 6.65 -19.68
CA THR A 25 -3.82 7.63 -18.91
C THR A 25 -3.31 7.63 -17.48
N GLY A 26 -3.32 8.76 -16.82
CA GLY A 26 -2.96 8.85 -15.42
C GLY A 26 -3.54 10.08 -14.77
N GLY A 27 -3.77 9.99 -13.47
CA GLY A 27 -4.19 11.09 -12.64
C GLY A 27 -3.41 11.11 -11.34
N TYR A 28 -3.08 12.28 -10.89
CA TYR A 28 -2.52 12.56 -9.57
C TYR A 28 -3.46 13.48 -8.82
N ALA A 29 -3.82 13.12 -7.59
CA ALA A 29 -4.62 13.96 -6.73
C ALA A 29 -4.11 13.88 -5.28
N LYS A 30 -3.92 15.04 -4.66
CA LYS A 30 -3.58 15.16 -3.24
C LYS A 30 -4.52 16.16 -2.57
N ASN A 31 -5.10 15.78 -1.44
CA ASN A 31 -5.76 16.73 -0.56
C ASN A 31 -4.79 17.21 0.53
N THR A 32 -5.01 18.40 1.05
CA THR A 32 -4.23 18.95 2.14
C THR A 32 -5.13 19.85 3.00
N ILE A 33 -5.15 19.58 4.30
CA ILE A 33 -5.84 20.43 5.27
C ILE A 33 -5.13 21.77 5.33
N LYS A 34 -5.82 22.85 5.00
CA LYS A 34 -5.26 24.22 5.04
C LYS A 34 -5.37 24.85 6.40
N PHE A 35 -6.37 24.46 7.15
CA PHE A 35 -6.59 24.93 8.50
C PHE A 35 -7.30 23.84 9.31
N TRP A 36 -6.82 23.63 10.51
CA TRP A 36 -7.45 22.82 11.53
C TRP A 36 -7.33 23.56 12.86
N ASP A 37 -8.33 23.46 13.72
CA ASP A 37 -8.27 24.03 15.07
C ASP A 37 -7.47 23.06 15.96
N GLU A 38 -6.16 23.30 15.96
CA GLU A 38 -5.21 22.40 16.65
C GLU A 38 -5.33 22.57 18.17
N ALA A 39 -5.13 21.49 18.90
CA ALA A 39 -5.09 21.54 20.36
C ALA A 39 -3.92 22.45 20.83
N PRO A 40 -4.14 23.32 21.81
CA PRO A 40 -3.06 24.13 22.36
C PRO A 40 -1.89 23.25 22.88
N GLY A 41 -0.67 23.57 22.45
CA GLY A 41 0.53 22.84 22.86
C GLY A 41 0.79 21.56 22.07
N ALA A 42 -0.01 21.23 21.06
CA ALA A 42 0.26 20.08 20.21
C ALA A 42 1.63 20.21 19.48
N PRO A 43 2.47 19.17 19.54
CA PRO A 43 3.73 19.16 18.79
C PRO A 43 3.51 19.38 17.29
N GLU A 44 4.47 20.02 16.62
CA GLU A 44 4.36 20.31 15.18
C GLU A 44 4.11 19.07 14.34
N TRP A 45 4.78 17.96 14.66
CA TRP A 45 4.65 16.68 13.95
C TRP A 45 3.31 15.96 14.19
N GLN A 46 2.48 16.43 15.11
CA GLN A 46 1.14 15.89 15.36
C GLN A 46 0.03 16.70 14.71
N LYS A 47 0.30 17.93 14.30
CA LYS A 47 -0.71 18.83 13.74
C LYS A 47 -1.39 18.21 12.50
N SER A 48 -2.65 18.54 12.31
CA SER A 48 -3.44 18.13 11.15
C SER A 48 -3.22 19.08 9.96
N THR A 49 -2.97 20.34 10.24
CA THR A 49 -2.72 21.38 9.22
C THR A 49 -1.48 21.01 8.40
N GLY A 50 -1.60 21.06 7.09
CA GLY A 50 -0.51 20.67 6.17
C GLY A 50 -0.54 19.22 5.72
N HIS A 51 -1.29 18.36 6.42
CA HIS A 51 -1.40 16.94 6.13
C HIS A 51 -2.69 16.59 5.36
N PRO A 52 -2.76 15.41 4.70
CA PRO A 52 -3.99 14.93 4.09
C PRO A 52 -5.09 14.68 5.13
N MET A 53 -6.34 14.71 4.67
CA MET A 53 -7.46 14.17 5.45
C MET A 53 -7.29 12.66 5.66
N ASN A 54 -7.96 12.11 6.67
CA ASN A 54 -7.93 10.68 7.00
C ASN A 54 -6.55 10.14 7.38
N THR A 55 -5.68 11.02 7.90
CA THR A 55 -4.40 10.63 8.48
C THR A 55 -4.54 10.35 9.96
N SER A 56 -3.66 9.49 10.49
CA SER A 56 -3.60 9.14 11.91
C SER A 56 -2.22 9.38 12.47
N LEU A 57 -2.13 9.43 13.79
CA LEU A 57 -0.87 9.51 14.52
C LEU A 57 -0.28 8.12 14.71
N TYR A 58 1.01 7.96 14.42
CA TYR A 58 1.73 6.69 14.52
C TYR A 58 3.07 6.88 15.23
N TYR A 59 3.42 5.89 16.05
CA TYR A 59 4.82 5.71 16.44
C TYR A 59 5.64 5.29 15.24
N GLU A 60 6.80 5.89 15.06
CA GLU A 60 7.74 5.47 14.03
C GLU A 60 8.49 4.22 14.50
N TYR A 61 8.25 3.10 13.83
CA TYR A 61 8.91 1.83 14.10
C TYR A 61 10.40 1.91 13.76
N ASP A 62 11.24 1.53 14.71
CA ASP A 62 12.71 1.59 14.62
C ASP A 62 13.38 0.22 14.84
N GLY A 63 12.70 -0.85 14.45
CA GLY A 63 13.20 -2.21 14.63
C GLY A 63 12.74 -2.85 15.94
N VAL A 64 13.47 -3.84 16.40
CA VAL A 64 13.22 -4.56 17.65
C VAL A 64 14.43 -4.51 18.57
N PHE A 65 14.21 -4.70 19.85
CA PHE A 65 15.30 -4.90 20.80
C PHE A 65 16.02 -6.20 20.48
N LYS A 66 17.31 -6.13 20.24
CA LYS A 66 18.11 -7.25 19.78
C LYS A 66 18.33 -8.30 20.89
N ASP A 67 18.64 -7.84 22.07
CA ASP A 67 19.04 -8.69 23.21
C ASP A 67 18.79 -7.96 24.52
N TRP A 68 19.13 -8.66 25.63
CA TRP A 68 19.05 -8.10 26.98
C TRP A 68 20.06 -7.00 27.24
N ASP A 69 21.22 -7.00 26.57
CA ASP A 69 22.23 -5.96 26.74
C ASP A 69 21.71 -4.63 26.25
N GLU A 70 21.00 -4.60 25.08
CA GLU A 70 20.34 -3.40 24.57
C GLU A 70 19.20 -2.95 25.50
N ILE A 71 18.39 -3.87 26.03
CA ILE A 71 17.30 -3.52 26.96
C ILE A 71 17.84 -2.94 28.27
N ASN A 72 18.92 -3.49 28.78
CA ASN A 72 19.52 -3.07 30.05
C ASN A 72 20.38 -1.80 29.93
N ASP A 73 20.66 -1.35 28.71
CA ASP A 73 21.38 -0.10 28.43
C ASP A 73 20.48 1.12 28.61
N ILE A 74 19.91 1.29 29.80
CA ILE A 74 18.94 2.34 30.14
C ILE A 74 19.49 3.76 29.87
N ALA A 75 20.83 3.90 29.90
CA ALA A 75 21.45 5.21 29.65
C ALA A 75 21.41 5.65 28.19
N ASN A 76 21.28 4.72 27.24
CA ASN A 76 21.36 4.98 25.80
C ASN A 76 20.08 4.62 25.03
N ARG A 77 19.01 4.22 25.71
CA ARG A 77 17.71 3.97 25.11
C ARG A 77 16.61 4.77 25.82
N PRO A 78 15.50 5.11 25.13
CA PRO A 78 14.36 5.72 25.78
C PRO A 78 13.66 4.76 26.76
N ASN A 79 13.02 5.31 27.78
CA ASN A 79 12.16 4.62 28.71
C ASN A 79 10.76 4.41 28.10
N TYR A 80 10.15 3.27 28.32
CA TYR A 80 8.88 2.85 27.71
C TYR A 80 7.68 2.90 28.67
N ASP A 81 7.82 3.42 29.90
CA ASP A 81 6.72 3.47 30.87
C ASP A 81 5.52 4.32 30.40
N GLY A 82 5.70 5.15 29.39
CA GLY A 82 4.62 5.93 28.76
C GLY A 82 3.64 5.12 27.89
N ILE A 83 4.06 3.93 27.43
CA ILE A 83 3.24 3.08 26.54
C ILE A 83 3.15 1.62 27.00
N THR A 84 4.09 1.15 27.79
CA THR A 84 4.09 -0.17 28.43
C THR A 84 4.86 -0.04 29.75
N LYS A 85 5.09 -1.13 30.47
CA LYS A 85 6.02 -1.11 31.58
C LYS A 85 7.44 -1.40 31.06
N ASP A 86 8.36 -0.48 31.31
CA ASP A 86 9.74 -0.62 30.86
C ASP A 86 10.38 -1.93 31.36
N ALA A 87 10.02 -2.36 32.57
CA ALA A 87 10.47 -3.62 33.15
C ALA A 87 9.92 -4.89 32.48
N ASP A 88 8.88 -4.77 31.68
CA ASP A 88 8.24 -5.90 30.96
C ASP A 88 8.82 -6.08 29.54
N LEU A 89 9.75 -5.20 29.11
CA LEU A 89 10.41 -5.30 27.81
C LEU A 89 11.22 -6.59 27.70
N LYS A 90 11.19 -7.17 26.53
CA LYS A 90 11.93 -8.39 26.18
C LYS A 90 12.64 -8.21 24.85
N PRO A 91 13.73 -8.97 24.62
CA PRO A 91 14.27 -9.05 23.27
C PRO A 91 13.15 -9.32 22.29
N ASP A 92 13.22 -8.63 21.12
CA ASP A 92 12.29 -8.68 19.99
C ASP A 92 10.97 -7.95 20.19
N ASP A 93 10.81 -7.21 21.27
CA ASP A 93 9.77 -6.20 21.37
C ASP A 93 10.11 -5.02 20.45
N MET A 94 9.06 -4.38 19.91
CA MET A 94 9.21 -3.28 18.97
C MET A 94 9.87 -2.06 19.62
N LYS A 95 10.79 -1.44 18.88
CA LYS A 95 11.35 -0.14 19.22
C LYS A 95 10.66 0.97 18.47
N PHE A 96 10.56 2.14 19.08
CA PHE A 96 10.00 3.35 18.49
C PHE A 96 10.99 4.51 18.65
N LYS A 97 10.91 5.47 17.74
CA LYS A 97 11.71 6.67 17.81
C LYS A 97 11.17 7.62 18.87
N ASP A 98 12.04 8.13 19.68
CA ASP A 98 11.84 9.29 20.55
C ASP A 98 11.95 10.55 19.67
N LEU A 99 10.82 11.18 19.40
CA LEU A 99 10.74 12.30 18.44
C LEU A 99 10.99 13.65 19.10
N ASP A 100 10.67 13.79 20.38
CA ASP A 100 10.92 15.02 21.14
C ASP A 100 12.26 15.04 21.87
N GLY A 101 12.91 13.86 21.94
CA GLY A 101 14.25 13.72 22.53
C GLY A 101 14.26 13.81 24.06
N ASP A 102 13.14 13.53 24.73
CA ASP A 102 13.02 13.61 26.18
C ASP A 102 13.51 12.34 26.90
N GLY A 103 13.91 11.33 26.14
CA GLY A 103 14.39 10.05 26.65
C GLY A 103 13.27 9.08 27.06
N LYS A 104 12.05 9.31 26.63
CA LYS A 104 10.90 8.45 26.91
C LYS A 104 10.07 8.24 25.66
N ILE A 105 9.43 7.09 25.56
CA ILE A 105 8.41 6.87 24.53
C ILE A 105 7.03 7.13 25.12
N THR A 106 6.38 8.18 24.62
CA THR A 106 5.08 8.68 25.09
C THR A 106 4.14 8.91 23.91
N PRO A 107 2.86 9.22 24.13
CA PRO A 107 1.97 9.65 23.03
C PRO A 107 2.46 10.87 22.25
N ASP A 108 3.39 11.66 22.80
CA ASP A 108 3.95 12.84 22.11
C ASP A 108 4.95 12.45 21.01
N ASP A 109 5.49 11.22 21.05
CA ASP A 109 6.34 10.66 19.99
C ASP A 109 5.59 10.12 18.78
N ARG A 110 4.28 10.21 18.75
CA ARG A 110 3.51 9.88 17.55
C ARG A 110 3.54 11.04 16.57
N TYR A 111 3.82 10.74 15.32
CA TYR A 111 3.74 11.73 14.25
C TYR A 111 2.54 11.48 13.33
N ARG A 112 2.05 12.53 12.69
CA ARG A 112 0.98 12.45 11.69
C ARG A 112 1.57 11.98 10.37
N SER A 113 1.19 10.79 9.97
CA SER A 113 1.68 10.19 8.73
C SER A 113 0.88 10.70 7.53
N ASP A 114 1.55 11.02 6.41
CA ASP A 114 0.92 11.31 5.12
C ASP A 114 0.47 10.05 4.36
N ARG A 115 0.64 8.88 4.97
CA ARG A 115 0.23 7.59 4.40
C ARG A 115 -1.26 7.39 4.60
N THR A 116 -2.00 7.35 3.51
CA THR A 116 -3.46 7.14 3.49
C THR A 116 -3.80 5.94 2.63
N ASN A 117 -4.99 5.38 2.80
CA ASN A 117 -5.51 4.31 1.96
C ASN A 117 -6.04 4.82 0.60
N GLU A 118 -6.12 6.12 0.42
CA GLU A 118 -6.50 6.74 -0.84
C GLU A 118 -5.27 6.87 -1.75
N PRO A 119 -5.25 6.22 -2.92
CA PRO A 119 -4.12 6.33 -3.82
C PRO A 119 -4.01 7.75 -4.37
N LYS A 120 -2.81 8.32 -4.34
CA LYS A 120 -2.55 9.62 -4.96
C LYS A 120 -2.37 9.50 -6.46
N TRP A 121 -1.94 8.35 -6.96
CA TRP A 121 -1.81 8.05 -8.37
C TRP A 121 -2.76 6.96 -8.80
N THR A 122 -3.46 7.19 -9.90
CA THR A 122 -4.20 6.17 -10.64
C THR A 122 -3.76 6.20 -12.10
N TYR A 123 -3.59 5.04 -12.72
CA TYR A 123 -3.11 4.98 -14.10
C TYR A 123 -3.66 3.77 -14.84
N GLY A 124 -3.71 3.91 -16.17
CA GLY A 124 -4.09 2.85 -17.08
C GLY A 124 -3.23 2.86 -18.34
N ILE A 125 -2.89 1.67 -18.84
CA ILE A 125 -2.20 1.49 -20.11
C ILE A 125 -3.09 0.58 -20.96
N THR A 126 -3.53 1.09 -22.10
CA THR A 126 -4.36 0.34 -23.05
C THR A 126 -3.56 0.05 -24.30
N GLY A 127 -3.58 -1.18 -24.74
CA GLY A 127 -3.03 -1.63 -26.02
C GLY A 127 -4.15 -2.18 -26.91
N TYR A 128 -4.17 -1.76 -28.14
CA TYR A 128 -4.99 -2.35 -29.20
C TYR A 128 -4.10 -2.78 -30.35
N LEU A 129 -4.33 -3.97 -30.85
CA LEU A 129 -3.64 -4.50 -32.03
C LEU A 129 -4.65 -5.20 -32.93
N GLN A 130 -4.65 -4.85 -34.19
CA GLN A 130 -5.43 -5.52 -35.22
C GLN A 130 -4.50 -6.06 -36.30
N TRP A 131 -4.68 -7.31 -36.65
CA TRP A 131 -4.02 -7.96 -37.77
C TRP A 131 -5.07 -8.65 -38.64
N LYS A 132 -5.28 -8.06 -39.83
CA LYS A 132 -6.34 -8.53 -40.73
C LYS A 132 -7.71 -8.59 -40.01
N ASN A 133 -8.21 -9.79 -39.77
CA ASN A 133 -9.49 -10.04 -39.13
C ASN A 133 -9.37 -10.35 -37.62
N PHE A 134 -8.17 -10.40 -37.09
CA PHE A 134 -7.92 -10.62 -35.65
C PHE A 134 -7.68 -9.30 -34.96
N ASP A 135 -8.16 -9.19 -33.74
CA ASP A 135 -7.90 -8.05 -32.87
C ASP A 135 -7.60 -8.49 -31.42
N LEU A 136 -6.78 -7.71 -30.77
CA LEU A 136 -6.37 -7.85 -29.39
C LEU A 136 -6.59 -6.52 -28.68
N ASN A 137 -7.29 -6.56 -27.56
CA ASN A 137 -7.40 -5.47 -26.60
C ASN A 137 -6.80 -5.89 -25.27
N ILE A 138 -5.96 -5.05 -24.71
CA ILE A 138 -5.34 -5.27 -23.40
C ILE A 138 -5.41 -3.99 -22.58
N LEU A 139 -5.79 -4.11 -21.31
CA LEU A 139 -5.82 -3.02 -20.35
C LEU A 139 -5.09 -3.41 -19.08
N PHE A 140 -4.04 -2.68 -18.77
CA PHE A 140 -3.43 -2.65 -17.45
C PHE A 140 -3.95 -1.46 -16.66
N GLN A 141 -4.25 -1.68 -15.40
CA GLN A 141 -4.69 -0.66 -14.45
C GLN A 141 -3.86 -0.75 -13.17
N GLY A 142 -3.52 0.39 -12.62
CA GLY A 142 -2.79 0.45 -11.37
C GLY A 142 -3.11 1.67 -10.54
N ALA A 143 -2.68 1.61 -9.29
CA ALA A 143 -2.71 2.71 -8.35
C ALA A 143 -1.41 2.73 -7.54
N ALA A 144 -0.98 3.91 -7.12
CA ALA A 144 0.24 4.07 -6.34
C ALA A 144 0.10 5.20 -5.30
N ASP A 145 1.04 5.18 -4.35
CA ASP A 145 1.04 6.02 -3.15
C ASP A 145 -0.23 5.81 -2.32
N SER A 146 -0.52 4.54 -2.07
CA SER A 146 -1.60 4.08 -1.20
C SER A 146 -1.04 3.14 -0.15
N TRP A 147 -1.54 3.26 1.07
CA TRP A 147 -1.07 2.51 2.21
C TRP A 147 -2.27 2.04 3.03
N THR A 148 -2.17 0.85 3.59
CA THR A 148 -3.19 0.35 4.52
C THR A 148 -2.53 -0.21 5.76
N LYS A 149 -3.24 -0.15 6.87
CA LYS A 149 -2.83 -0.78 8.11
C LYS A 149 -3.33 -2.22 8.10
N VAL A 150 -2.43 -3.16 8.21
CA VAL A 150 -2.75 -4.59 8.23
C VAL A 150 -2.22 -5.19 9.52
N TYR A 151 -3.12 -5.68 10.35
CA TYR A 151 -2.76 -6.53 11.47
C TYR A 151 -2.64 -7.96 10.96
N TRP A 152 -1.43 -8.49 11.01
CA TRP A 152 -1.13 -9.85 10.52
C TRP A 152 -1.67 -10.96 11.42
N GLU A 153 -2.09 -10.61 12.60
CA GLU A 153 -2.53 -11.54 13.61
C GLU A 153 -4.06 -11.55 13.69
N ALA A 154 -4.68 -12.69 13.49
CA ALA A 154 -6.14 -12.81 13.50
C ALA A 154 -6.72 -13.10 14.89
N GLY A 155 -5.91 -13.01 15.91
CA GLY A 155 -6.36 -13.05 17.28
C GLY A 155 -6.40 -14.40 17.96
N ASP A 156 -6.33 -15.48 17.23
CA ASP A 156 -6.25 -16.83 17.79
C ASP A 156 -4.83 -17.36 17.66
N ILE A 157 -4.36 -18.06 18.67
CA ILE A 157 -3.03 -18.70 18.66
C ILE A 157 -2.90 -19.58 17.43
N GLY A 158 -1.82 -19.35 16.67
CA GLY A 158 -1.50 -20.12 15.47
C GLY A 158 -2.16 -19.65 14.17
N ASN A 159 -2.96 -18.59 14.19
CA ASN A 159 -3.59 -18.04 13.00
C ASN A 159 -2.78 -16.85 12.41
N TYR A 160 -1.56 -17.16 11.99
CA TYR A 160 -0.65 -16.20 11.38
C TYR A 160 -0.43 -16.48 9.90
N PRO A 161 -0.31 -15.47 9.03
CA PRO A 161 0.16 -15.66 7.68
C PRO A 161 1.55 -16.33 7.66
N LYS A 162 1.78 -17.20 6.67
CA LYS A 162 3.07 -17.90 6.52
C LYS A 162 4.26 -16.93 6.52
N THR A 163 4.11 -15.75 5.93
CA THR A 163 5.16 -14.73 5.89
C THR A 163 5.55 -14.21 7.26
N VAL A 164 4.61 -14.11 8.20
CA VAL A 164 4.88 -13.74 9.58
C VAL A 164 5.60 -14.88 10.26
N TYR A 165 5.12 -16.10 10.10
CA TYR A 165 5.76 -17.30 10.65
C TYR A 165 7.22 -17.46 10.18
N ASP A 166 7.48 -17.30 8.89
CA ASP A 166 8.82 -17.46 8.31
C ASP A 166 9.80 -16.34 8.72
N LYS A 167 9.30 -15.17 9.08
CA LYS A 167 10.13 -13.97 9.29
C LYS A 167 10.20 -13.50 10.75
N HIS A 168 9.30 -13.99 11.60
CA HIS A 168 9.31 -13.59 13.01
C HIS A 168 10.66 -13.93 13.65
N TRP A 169 11.01 -13.14 14.62
CA TRP A 169 12.18 -13.43 15.41
C TRP A 169 12.01 -14.74 16.21
N SER A 170 13.06 -15.50 16.26
CA SER A 170 13.22 -16.64 17.19
C SER A 170 14.69 -16.85 17.46
N ILE A 171 15.01 -17.67 18.46
CA ILE A 171 16.42 -18.02 18.78
C ILE A 171 17.12 -18.61 17.56
N ASP A 172 16.41 -19.39 16.74
CA ASP A 172 16.94 -20.02 15.52
C ASP A 172 16.88 -19.11 14.29
N ASN A 173 16.15 -17.99 14.36
CA ASN A 173 15.99 -17.00 13.30
C ASN A 173 16.05 -15.58 13.87
N PRO A 174 17.21 -15.12 14.36
CA PRO A 174 17.34 -13.77 14.90
C PRO A 174 17.04 -12.72 13.84
N SER A 175 16.28 -11.71 14.20
CA SER A 175 15.92 -10.60 13.32
C SER A 175 16.01 -9.29 14.08
N ASP A 176 16.52 -8.27 13.45
CA ASP A 176 16.52 -6.89 13.93
C ASP A 176 15.31 -6.08 13.40
N LYS A 177 14.49 -6.72 12.56
CA LYS A 177 13.42 -6.07 11.82
C LYS A 177 12.03 -6.64 12.07
N TYR A 178 11.91 -7.90 12.44
CA TYR A 178 10.63 -8.56 12.62
C TYR A 178 10.45 -8.93 14.09
N PRO A 179 9.38 -8.44 14.73
CA PRO A 179 9.14 -8.74 16.13
C PRO A 179 8.84 -10.22 16.34
N ARG A 180 9.00 -10.66 17.57
CA ARG A 180 8.54 -11.98 17.99
C ARG A 180 7.03 -12.12 17.84
N VAL A 181 6.56 -13.33 17.61
CA VAL A 181 5.14 -13.65 17.72
C VAL A 181 4.80 -13.68 19.21
N ASN A 182 3.81 -12.89 19.60
CA ASN A 182 3.40 -12.76 21.01
C ASN A 182 1.89 -13.00 21.14
N GLU A 183 1.47 -13.36 22.33
CA GLU A 183 0.06 -13.27 22.68
C GLU A 183 -0.46 -11.85 22.49
N ARG A 184 -1.76 -11.71 22.29
CA ARG A 184 -2.46 -10.42 22.25
C ARG A 184 -2.18 -9.65 23.55
N SER A 185 -1.07 -8.96 23.61
CA SER A 185 -0.81 -8.00 24.65
C SER A 185 -1.20 -6.61 24.17
N GLN A 186 -1.50 -5.73 25.11
CA GLN A 186 -1.73 -4.32 24.85
C GLN A 186 -0.59 -3.70 24.02
N TYR A 187 0.62 -4.19 24.16
CA TYR A 187 1.79 -3.73 23.44
C TYR A 187 1.69 -3.95 21.91
N TYR A 188 0.95 -4.95 21.44
CA TYR A 188 0.82 -5.27 20.02
C TYR A 188 -0.56 -4.92 19.43
N TRP A 189 -1.63 -4.91 20.25
CA TRP A 189 -2.96 -5.08 19.72
C TRP A 189 -4.00 -4.03 20.07
N ASP A 190 -4.03 -3.50 21.27
CA ASP A 190 -5.22 -2.80 21.72
C ASP A 190 -5.36 -1.37 21.19
N GLY A 191 -4.52 -1.00 20.24
CA GLY A 191 -4.69 0.23 19.48
C GLY A 191 -4.43 1.51 20.27
N THR A 192 -4.17 1.43 21.57
CA THR A 192 -3.98 2.63 22.38
C THR A 192 -2.57 3.20 22.22
N ALA A 193 -1.56 2.37 22.18
CA ALA A 193 -0.18 2.83 21.97
C ALA A 193 0.54 2.08 20.85
N ALA A 194 0.77 0.80 21.02
CA ALA A 194 1.65 0.03 20.14
C ALA A 194 1.01 -0.41 18.83
N GLY A 195 -0.31 -0.59 18.77
CA GLY A 195 -1.02 -0.91 17.55
C GLY A 195 -1.03 0.23 16.51
N ASN A 196 -0.71 1.45 16.91
CA ASN A 196 -0.60 2.60 16.02
C ASN A 196 0.86 2.92 15.71
N ASN A 197 1.54 2.01 15.03
CA ASN A 197 2.90 2.21 14.56
C ASN A 197 3.07 1.89 13.07
N THR A 198 4.17 2.32 12.50
CA THR A 198 4.43 2.20 11.07
C THR A 198 4.82 0.78 10.62
N TYR A 199 5.12 -0.14 11.51
CA TYR A 199 5.35 -1.54 11.18
C TYR A 199 4.14 -2.18 10.48
N TRP A 200 2.94 -1.85 10.94
CA TRP A 200 1.68 -2.37 10.40
C TRP A 200 1.22 -1.69 9.11
N MET A 201 1.93 -0.67 8.64
CA MET A 201 1.59 0.04 7.41
C MET A 201 2.19 -0.65 6.20
N VAL A 202 1.34 -1.17 5.34
CA VAL A 202 1.71 -1.87 4.11
C VAL A 202 1.40 -1.00 2.91
N ASN A 203 2.37 -0.91 2.02
CA ASN A 203 2.18 -0.30 0.71
C ASN A 203 1.24 -1.16 -0.14
N THR A 204 0.19 -0.55 -0.68
CA THR A 204 -0.85 -1.22 -1.48
C THR A 204 -0.77 -0.84 -2.96
N ASN A 205 0.36 -0.33 -3.41
CA ASN A 205 0.59 -0.06 -4.83
C ASN A 205 0.42 -1.33 -5.64
N TYR A 206 -0.24 -1.22 -6.78
CA TYR A 206 -0.44 -2.35 -7.67
C TYR A 206 -0.49 -1.94 -9.14
N ILE A 207 -0.19 -2.89 -10.00
CA ILE A 207 -0.54 -2.92 -11.41
C ILE A 207 -1.15 -4.30 -11.71
N ARG A 208 -2.26 -4.32 -12.40
CA ARG A 208 -2.95 -5.56 -12.77
C ARG A 208 -3.36 -5.56 -14.24
N LEU A 209 -3.40 -6.72 -14.84
CA LEU A 209 -4.11 -6.92 -16.10
C LEU A 209 -5.61 -6.85 -15.82
N LYS A 210 -6.24 -5.76 -16.23
CA LYS A 210 -7.67 -5.48 -15.96
C LYS A 210 -8.59 -6.13 -16.98
N ASN A 211 -8.17 -6.11 -18.24
CA ASN A 211 -8.92 -6.72 -19.34
C ASN A 211 -7.98 -7.28 -20.40
N LEU A 212 -8.31 -8.43 -20.91
CA LEU A 212 -7.70 -9.04 -22.09
C LEU A 212 -8.83 -9.57 -22.97
N GLU A 213 -8.86 -9.14 -24.22
CA GLU A 213 -9.84 -9.61 -25.20
C GLU A 213 -9.13 -9.94 -26.51
N VAL A 214 -9.42 -11.12 -27.04
CA VAL A 214 -8.99 -11.54 -28.38
C VAL A 214 -10.23 -11.78 -29.22
N GLY A 215 -10.31 -11.10 -30.36
CA GLY A 215 -11.43 -11.16 -31.28
C GLY A 215 -11.03 -11.64 -32.67
N TRP A 216 -12.00 -12.19 -33.36
CA TRP A 216 -11.93 -12.55 -34.77
C TRP A 216 -13.19 -12.10 -35.49
N SER A 217 -13.02 -11.19 -36.45
CA SER A 217 -14.10 -10.73 -37.32
C SER A 217 -14.22 -11.69 -38.52
N ILE A 218 -15.41 -12.22 -38.73
CA ILE A 218 -15.66 -13.14 -39.83
C ILE A 218 -15.48 -12.39 -41.14
N PRO A 219 -14.69 -12.92 -42.10
CA PRO A 219 -14.49 -12.29 -43.40
C PRO A 219 -15.81 -11.99 -44.13
N LYS A 220 -15.97 -10.77 -44.64
CA LYS A 220 -17.19 -10.34 -45.36
C LYS A 220 -17.58 -11.30 -46.47
N ALA A 221 -16.61 -11.88 -47.18
CA ALA A 221 -16.85 -12.83 -48.25
C ALA A 221 -17.67 -14.06 -47.81
N TRP A 222 -17.47 -14.50 -46.55
CA TRP A 222 -18.24 -15.61 -45.97
C TRP A 222 -19.67 -15.19 -45.57
N LEU A 223 -19.82 -13.97 -45.08
CA LEU A 223 -21.09 -13.44 -44.63
C LEU A 223 -22.03 -13.09 -45.79
N LEU A 224 -21.50 -12.70 -46.96
CA LEU A 224 -22.30 -12.39 -48.14
C LEU A 224 -23.17 -13.58 -48.58
N GLN A 225 -22.79 -14.79 -48.26
CA GLN A 225 -23.59 -15.99 -48.56
C GLN A 225 -24.85 -16.08 -47.71
N THR A 226 -24.90 -15.42 -46.55
CA THR A 226 -26.06 -15.46 -45.64
C THR A 226 -27.18 -14.51 -46.00
N LYS A 227 -26.92 -13.50 -46.89
CA LYS A 227 -27.84 -12.45 -47.38
C LYS A 227 -28.38 -11.48 -46.30
N PHE A 228 -28.28 -11.80 -45.01
CA PHE A 228 -28.87 -11.00 -43.92
C PHE A 228 -27.88 -10.63 -42.81
N ILE A 229 -26.69 -11.22 -42.79
CA ILE A 229 -25.64 -10.87 -41.80
C ILE A 229 -24.58 -10.03 -42.51
N SER A 230 -24.44 -8.75 -42.13
CA SER A 230 -23.42 -7.83 -42.66
C SER A 230 -22.14 -7.80 -41.90
N TYR A 231 -22.17 -8.20 -40.61
CA TYR A 231 -21.01 -8.25 -39.71
C TYR A 231 -21.21 -9.30 -38.64
N ALA A 232 -20.18 -10.05 -38.34
CA ALA A 232 -20.11 -10.97 -37.18
C ALA A 232 -18.69 -11.02 -36.65
N ARG A 233 -18.55 -11.00 -35.33
CA ARG A 233 -17.28 -11.12 -34.61
C ARG A 233 -17.42 -12.11 -33.47
N LEU A 234 -16.48 -13.02 -33.36
CA LEU A 234 -16.33 -13.92 -32.21
C LEU A 234 -15.20 -13.39 -31.35
N TYR A 235 -15.36 -13.44 -30.05
CA TYR A 235 -14.30 -13.01 -29.12
C TYR A 235 -14.31 -13.82 -27.84
N VAL A 236 -13.16 -13.84 -27.17
CA VAL A 236 -12.98 -14.35 -25.82
C VAL A 236 -12.38 -13.22 -24.99
N SER A 237 -12.92 -12.98 -23.81
CA SER A 237 -12.42 -11.95 -22.91
C SER A 237 -12.25 -12.49 -21.50
N GLY A 238 -11.21 -11.97 -20.82
CA GLY A 238 -10.98 -12.16 -19.39
C GLY A 238 -10.93 -10.81 -18.70
N VAL A 239 -11.59 -10.70 -17.58
CA VAL A 239 -11.64 -9.49 -16.75
C VAL A 239 -11.22 -9.83 -15.33
N ASN A 240 -10.36 -8.97 -14.74
CA ASN A 240 -9.89 -9.09 -13.35
C ASN A 240 -10.34 -7.88 -12.52
#